data_e0696f6fcd0872efb102df16f3872507
#
_entry.id   e0696f6fcd0872efb102df16f3872507
#
_cell.length_a   1.000
_cell.length_b   1.000
_cell.length_c   1.000
_cell.angle_alpha   90.00
_cell.angle_beta   90.00
_cell.angle_gamma   90.00
#
_symmetry.space_group_name_H-M   'P 1'
#
loop_
_entity.id
_entity.type
_entity.pdbx_description
1 polymer ?
#
loop_
_entity_poly.entity_id
_entity_poly.type
_entity_poly.pdbx_seq_one_letter_code
_entity_poly.pdbx_strand_id
1 'polypeptide(L)'
;NIMPHNAFFMNDYIINSYYTTGIQIFDVKSKGNIVNVGHFDTSPNFSGPGSNGCWGVYPYLPSGLIIASDIENGFYVLNPDYKRAAYLEGFIMDATSNSPISGVDVEILNNNNNTTSSTVGGDYKMGTLTAGTYDIVFSHPLYQSDTIFQVPLQNDSTTTVDIVMYSFTPLNLNIETKNSGTNSSLASVDFIITNEDFTYSGSTDQNGLFTVNNLIPGSYNIYA
;
A
#
# COMPACT_ATOMS: atom_id res chain seq x y z
N ASN A 1 5.05 12.55 9.48
CA ASN A 1 3.97 11.92 10.24
C ASN A 1 2.93 12.97 10.57
N ILE A 2 1.70 12.78 10.11
CA ILE A 2 0.53 13.52 10.51
C ILE A 2 0.09 12.91 11.83
N MET A 3 -0.21 13.74 12.84
CA MET A 3 -0.42 13.28 14.20
C MET A 3 -1.91 13.41 14.57
N PRO A 4 -2.58 12.32 15.03
CA PRO A 4 -3.90 12.42 15.62
C PRO A 4 -3.81 13.13 16.98
N HIS A 5 -4.79 13.99 17.30
CA HIS A 5 -4.83 14.69 18.58
C HIS A 5 -5.84 14.08 19.53
N ASN A 6 -7.13 14.07 19.20
CA ASN A 6 -8.12 13.33 19.96
C ASN A 6 -9.12 12.55 19.09
N ALA A 7 -9.48 11.36 19.60
CA ALA A 7 -10.36 10.43 18.94
C ALA A 7 -11.57 10.11 19.81
N PHE A 8 -12.73 10.03 19.20
CA PHE A 8 -13.99 9.64 19.83
C PHE A 8 -14.62 8.49 19.07
N PHE A 9 -15.12 7.50 19.81
CA PHE A 9 -15.84 6.37 19.25
C PHE A 9 -17.35 6.59 19.40
N MET A 10 -18.07 6.48 18.28
CA MET A 10 -19.52 6.63 18.26
C MET A 10 -20.13 5.78 17.13
N ASN A 11 -21.04 4.85 17.47
CA ASN A 11 -21.80 4.05 16.50
C ASN A 11 -20.90 3.35 15.45
N ASP A 12 -19.83 2.69 15.90
CA ASP A 12 -18.80 2.05 15.05
C ASP A 12 -18.04 3.00 14.11
N TYR A 13 -18.01 4.30 14.46
CA TYR A 13 -17.10 5.26 13.84
C TYR A 13 -16.08 5.76 14.85
N ILE A 14 -14.88 6.03 14.36
CA ILE A 14 -13.88 6.85 15.06
C ILE A 14 -13.88 8.21 14.38
N ILE A 15 -14.20 9.26 15.15
CA ILE A 15 -14.14 10.66 14.73
C ILE A 15 -12.91 11.27 15.38
N ASN A 16 -11.99 11.79 14.58
CA ASN A 16 -10.68 12.18 15.05
C ASN A 16 -10.25 13.54 14.50
N SER A 17 -9.61 14.37 15.34
CA SER A 17 -8.91 15.58 14.93
C SER A 17 -7.45 15.23 14.57
N TYR A 18 -6.99 15.70 13.40
CA TYR A 18 -5.69 15.34 12.81
C TYR A 18 -4.87 16.56 12.40
N TYR A 19 -4.83 17.59 13.23
CA TYR A 19 -4.07 18.82 12.93
C TYR A 19 -4.25 19.28 11.47
N THR A 20 -3.18 19.30 10.68
CA THR A 20 -3.16 19.79 9.29
C THR A 20 -4.04 19.01 8.31
N THR A 21 -4.52 17.84 8.69
CA THR A 21 -5.47 17.05 7.87
C THR A 21 -6.93 17.24 8.31
N GLY A 22 -7.19 18.11 9.29
CA GLY A 22 -8.53 18.43 9.73
C GLY A 22 -9.20 17.29 10.50
N ILE A 23 -10.48 17.05 10.23
CA ILE A 23 -11.27 15.97 10.85
C ILE A 23 -11.25 14.77 9.93
N GLN A 24 -11.08 13.58 10.54
CA GLN A 24 -11.16 12.29 9.85
C GLN A 24 -12.24 11.44 10.51
N ILE A 25 -13.07 10.78 9.71
CA ILE A 25 -14.07 9.81 10.17
C ILE A 25 -13.70 8.45 9.59
N PHE A 26 -13.50 7.48 10.48
CA PHE A 26 -13.20 6.11 10.11
C PHE A 26 -14.37 5.20 10.47
N ASP A 27 -14.80 4.37 9.55
CA ASP A 27 -15.69 3.25 9.84
C ASP A 27 -14.86 2.07 10.37
N VAL A 28 -15.27 1.57 11.54
CA VAL A 28 -14.60 0.45 12.25
C VAL A 28 -15.55 -0.69 12.56
N LYS A 29 -16.68 -0.76 11.86
CA LYS A 29 -17.70 -1.81 12.03
C LYS A 29 -17.15 -3.19 11.70
N SER A 30 -16.37 -3.32 10.63
CA SER A 30 -15.68 -4.57 10.31
C SER A 30 -14.45 -4.72 11.19
N LYS A 31 -14.42 -5.79 12.01
CA LYS A 31 -13.36 -6.02 13.01
C LYS A 31 -11.98 -6.07 12.37
N GLY A 32 -11.11 -5.13 12.79
CA GLY A 32 -9.74 -5.05 12.32
C GLY A 32 -9.59 -4.47 10.90
N ASN A 33 -10.69 -3.97 10.31
CA ASN A 33 -10.68 -3.27 9.03
C ASN A 33 -11.13 -1.83 9.24
N ILE A 34 -10.20 -0.89 9.21
CA ILE A 34 -10.44 0.53 9.48
C ILE A 34 -10.42 1.28 8.16
N VAL A 35 -11.55 1.85 7.77
CA VAL A 35 -11.68 2.54 6.48
C VAL A 35 -12.04 4.01 6.72
N ASN A 36 -11.29 4.92 6.09
CA ASN A 36 -11.63 6.35 6.11
C ASN A 36 -12.89 6.57 5.25
N VAL A 37 -13.95 7.12 5.87
CA VAL A 37 -15.25 7.36 5.24
C VAL A 37 -15.67 8.81 5.28
N GLY A 38 -14.87 9.69 5.86
CA GLY A 38 -15.19 11.13 5.92
C GLY A 38 -13.98 11.97 6.27
N HIS A 39 -13.95 13.15 5.68
CA HIS A 39 -12.89 14.11 5.88
C HIS A 39 -13.42 15.54 5.74
N PHE A 40 -12.92 16.43 6.59
CA PHE A 40 -13.13 17.86 6.44
C PHE A 40 -11.85 18.61 6.83
N ASP A 41 -11.25 19.30 5.88
CA ASP A 41 -10.07 20.13 6.12
C ASP A 41 -10.47 21.46 6.74
N THR A 42 -10.07 21.69 8.01
CA THR A 42 -10.30 22.93 8.73
C THR A 42 -9.25 24.00 8.44
N SER A 43 -8.15 23.63 7.77
CA SER A 43 -6.93 24.44 7.69
C SER A 43 -6.22 24.30 6.34
N PRO A 44 -6.88 24.62 5.21
CA PRO A 44 -6.39 24.34 3.86
C PRO A 44 -5.09 25.07 3.46
N ASN A 45 -4.66 26.04 4.28
CA ASN A 45 -3.40 26.76 4.08
C ASN A 45 -2.17 26.04 4.66
N PHE A 46 -2.38 24.95 5.39
CA PHE A 46 -1.33 24.16 6.01
C PHE A 46 -1.39 22.72 5.52
N SER A 47 -0.23 22.12 5.29
CA SER A 47 -0.12 20.73 4.84
C SER A 47 1.13 20.06 5.41
N GLY A 48 1.15 18.73 5.44
CA GLY A 48 2.27 17.94 5.92
C GLY A 48 2.37 17.89 7.46
N PRO A 49 3.51 17.46 7.99
CA PRO A 49 3.72 17.33 9.44
C PRO A 49 3.69 18.67 10.14
N GLY A 50 2.98 18.75 11.26
CA GLY A 50 2.90 19.97 12.07
C GLY A 50 1.78 19.92 13.07
N SER A 51 1.71 20.96 13.92
CA SER A 51 0.67 21.12 14.94
C SER A 51 -0.27 22.30 14.64
N ASN A 52 -0.36 22.72 13.37
CA ASN A 52 -1.37 23.65 12.88
C ASN A 52 -2.66 22.89 12.56
N GLY A 53 -3.80 23.58 12.52
CA GLY A 53 -5.05 23.00 12.07
C GLY A 53 -5.93 22.46 13.19
N CYS A 54 -6.60 21.34 12.94
CA CYS A 54 -7.64 20.81 13.82
C CYS A 54 -7.06 20.29 15.15
N TRP A 55 -7.29 21.06 16.22
CA TRP A 55 -6.90 20.70 17.59
C TRP A 55 -7.86 19.72 18.24
N GLY A 56 -9.18 19.97 18.12
CA GLY A 56 -10.18 19.20 18.82
C GLY A 56 -11.43 18.93 18.00
N VAL A 57 -12.08 17.81 18.33
CA VAL A 57 -13.38 17.42 17.76
C VAL A 57 -14.28 16.92 18.90
N TYR A 58 -15.60 17.15 18.78
CA TYR A 58 -16.59 16.60 19.72
C TYR A 58 -17.86 16.19 18.96
N PRO A 59 -18.16 14.87 18.87
CA PRO A 59 -19.27 14.36 18.06
C PRO A 59 -20.57 14.08 18.84
N TYR A 60 -20.63 14.27 20.17
CA TYR A 60 -21.75 13.81 21.00
C TYR A 60 -22.84 14.86 21.23
N LEU A 61 -23.00 15.82 20.34
CA LEU A 61 -24.13 16.74 20.44
C LEU A 61 -25.46 16.01 20.17
N PRO A 62 -26.51 16.30 20.94
CA PRO A 62 -27.85 15.70 20.71
C PRO A 62 -28.41 16.00 19.32
N SER A 63 -27.95 17.06 18.66
CA SER A 63 -28.32 17.43 17.30
C SER A 63 -27.68 16.53 16.21
N GLY A 64 -26.70 15.70 16.56
CA GLY A 64 -25.90 14.91 15.60
C GLY A 64 -24.80 15.71 14.90
N LEU A 65 -24.68 17.02 15.21
CA LEU A 65 -23.61 17.85 14.66
C LEU A 65 -22.25 17.53 15.32
N ILE A 66 -21.18 17.75 14.60
CA ILE A 66 -19.81 17.71 15.11
C ILE A 66 -19.35 19.15 15.37
N ILE A 67 -18.72 19.38 16.51
CA ILE A 67 -17.99 20.61 16.78
C ILE A 67 -16.50 20.33 16.62
N ALA A 68 -15.77 21.22 15.95
CA ALA A 68 -14.33 21.18 15.86
C ALA A 68 -13.71 22.53 16.18
N SER A 69 -12.50 22.49 16.75
CA SER A 69 -11.66 23.66 16.97
C SER A 69 -10.39 23.55 16.15
N ASP A 70 -10.04 24.62 15.46
CA ASP A 70 -8.84 24.77 14.68
C ASP A 70 -7.97 25.87 15.32
N ILE A 71 -6.67 25.68 15.34
CA ILE A 71 -5.73 26.58 16.05
C ILE A 71 -5.72 27.97 15.41
N GLU A 72 -5.75 28.04 14.09
CA GLU A 72 -5.68 29.27 13.32
C GLU A 72 -7.04 29.81 12.91
N ASN A 73 -7.96 28.91 12.55
CA ASN A 73 -9.23 29.27 11.90
C ASN A 73 -10.43 29.26 12.86
N GLY A 74 -10.21 28.86 14.13
CA GLY A 74 -11.20 28.95 15.19
C GLY A 74 -12.15 27.77 15.23
N PHE A 75 -13.48 28.00 15.06
CA PHE A 75 -14.51 27.03 15.43
C PHE A 75 -15.40 26.64 14.25
N TYR A 76 -15.63 25.35 14.10
CA TYR A 76 -16.47 24.77 13.06
C TYR A 76 -17.64 24.00 13.66
N VAL A 77 -18.81 24.11 13.02
CA VAL A 77 -19.98 23.27 13.29
C VAL A 77 -20.33 22.55 12.00
N LEU A 78 -20.24 21.22 12.02
CA LEU A 78 -20.35 20.38 10.83
C LEU A 78 -21.54 19.43 10.97
N ASN A 79 -22.23 19.20 9.85
CA ASN A 79 -23.28 18.20 9.74
C ASN A 79 -22.74 16.99 8.96
N PRO A 80 -22.30 15.90 9.63
CA PRO A 80 -21.70 14.76 8.96
C PRO A 80 -22.75 13.91 8.24
N ASP A 81 -22.41 13.43 7.05
CA ASP A 81 -23.13 12.37 6.34
C ASP A 81 -22.42 11.04 6.61
N TYR A 82 -22.82 10.35 7.68
CA TYR A 82 -22.21 9.08 8.07
C TYR A 82 -22.54 7.97 7.08
N LYS A 83 -21.53 7.51 6.36
CA LYS A 83 -21.62 6.38 5.44
C LYS A 83 -20.82 5.21 5.94
N ARG A 84 -21.32 3.99 5.71
CA ARG A 84 -20.55 2.77 5.93
C ARG A 84 -19.60 2.53 4.77
N ALA A 85 -18.45 1.97 5.08
CA ALA A 85 -17.51 1.53 4.06
C ALA A 85 -18.03 0.31 3.28
N ALA A 86 -17.52 0.15 2.08
CA ALA A 86 -17.53 -1.11 1.35
C ALA A 86 -16.21 -1.82 1.67
N TYR A 87 -16.25 -2.93 2.40
CA TYR A 87 -15.07 -3.63 2.88
C TYR A 87 -14.60 -4.70 1.90
N LEU A 88 -13.29 -4.87 1.83
CA LEU A 88 -12.61 -5.92 1.08
C LEU A 88 -11.61 -6.60 2.01
N GLU A 89 -11.62 -7.93 2.04
CA GLU A 89 -10.64 -8.73 2.77
C GLU A 89 -10.41 -10.07 2.09
N GLY A 90 -9.36 -10.77 2.45
CA GLY A 90 -9.08 -12.11 1.94
C GLY A 90 -7.73 -12.64 2.38
N PHE A 91 -7.35 -13.79 1.79
CA PHE A 91 -6.09 -14.47 2.03
C PHE A 91 -5.30 -14.63 0.72
N ILE A 92 -3.98 -14.55 0.85
CA ILE A 92 -3.05 -14.70 -0.26
C ILE A 92 -2.10 -15.85 0.04
N MET A 93 -2.04 -16.82 -0.86
CA MET A 93 -1.26 -18.05 -0.70
C MET A 93 -0.37 -18.29 -1.91
N ASP A 94 0.78 -18.93 -1.66
CA ASP A 94 1.67 -19.44 -2.70
C ASP A 94 1.04 -20.66 -3.39
N ALA A 95 0.95 -20.62 -4.71
CA ALA A 95 0.30 -21.63 -5.53
C ALA A 95 0.96 -23.02 -5.45
N THR A 96 2.24 -23.10 -5.07
CA THR A 96 3.01 -24.35 -5.02
C THR A 96 3.03 -24.94 -3.62
N SER A 97 3.33 -24.10 -2.61
CA SER A 97 3.51 -24.56 -1.22
C SER A 97 2.22 -24.51 -0.40
N ASN A 98 1.19 -23.79 -0.86
CA ASN A 98 -0.01 -23.43 -0.11
C ASN A 98 0.31 -22.69 1.21
N SER A 99 1.46 -22.04 1.28
CA SER A 99 1.84 -21.21 2.43
C SER A 99 1.33 -19.78 2.25
N PRO A 100 0.98 -19.09 3.35
CA PRO A 100 0.60 -17.68 3.26
C PRO A 100 1.75 -16.82 2.74
N ILE A 101 1.43 -15.79 1.94
CA ILE A 101 2.40 -14.82 1.45
C ILE A 101 2.19 -13.51 2.21
N SER A 102 3.25 -13.01 2.86
CA SER A 102 3.27 -11.71 3.53
C SER A 102 3.83 -10.63 2.60
N GLY A 103 3.40 -9.38 2.82
CA GLY A 103 3.95 -8.23 2.10
C GLY A 103 3.51 -8.12 0.65
N VAL A 104 2.42 -8.81 0.27
CA VAL A 104 1.79 -8.59 -1.03
C VAL A 104 1.04 -7.27 -0.98
N ASP A 105 1.37 -6.35 -1.86
CA ASP A 105 0.63 -5.11 -2.02
C ASP A 105 -0.69 -5.38 -2.75
N VAL A 106 -1.78 -4.94 -2.13
CA VAL A 106 -3.13 -5.06 -2.65
C VAL A 106 -3.67 -3.66 -2.93
N GLU A 107 -4.06 -3.39 -4.16
CA GLU A 107 -4.54 -2.09 -4.61
C GLU A 107 -5.94 -2.18 -5.22
N ILE A 108 -6.84 -1.29 -4.79
CA ILE A 108 -8.12 -1.05 -5.46
C ILE A 108 -7.86 0.01 -6.54
N LEU A 109 -7.87 -0.37 -7.82
CA LEU A 109 -7.60 0.54 -8.93
C LEU A 109 -8.66 1.65 -9.04
N ASN A 110 -8.21 2.82 -9.50
CA ASN A 110 -9.06 4.00 -9.71
C ASN A 110 -9.76 4.50 -8.44
N ASN A 111 -9.19 4.22 -7.26
CA ASN A 111 -9.73 4.63 -5.98
C ASN A 111 -8.67 5.34 -5.11
N ASN A 112 -8.17 6.49 -5.57
CA ASN A 112 -7.26 7.39 -4.84
C ASN A 112 -6.07 6.67 -4.17
N ASN A 113 -5.41 5.74 -4.88
CA ASN A 113 -4.28 4.97 -4.38
C ASN A 113 -4.60 4.21 -3.07
N ASN A 114 -5.78 3.62 -3.00
CA ASN A 114 -6.17 2.81 -1.85
C ASN A 114 -5.42 1.47 -1.88
N THR A 115 -4.38 1.37 -1.07
CA THR A 115 -3.48 0.23 -0.99
C THR A 115 -3.36 -0.30 0.42
N THR A 116 -3.08 -1.58 0.55
CA THR A 116 -2.72 -2.26 1.80
C THR A 116 -1.71 -3.36 1.49
N SER A 117 -1.08 -3.92 2.51
CA SER A 117 -0.20 -5.08 2.34
C SER A 117 -0.68 -6.26 3.17
N SER A 118 -0.46 -7.49 2.68
CA SER A 118 -0.81 -8.70 3.42
C SER A 118 0.07 -8.87 4.66
N THR A 119 -0.53 -9.43 5.73
CA THR A 119 0.16 -9.74 6.98
C THR A 119 1.04 -10.98 6.84
N VAL A 120 1.78 -11.34 7.91
CA VAL A 120 2.55 -12.59 8.01
C VAL A 120 1.65 -13.83 7.83
N GLY A 121 0.38 -13.72 8.18
CA GLY A 121 -0.62 -14.78 7.97
C GLY A 121 -1.20 -14.84 6.57
N GLY A 122 -0.80 -13.94 5.66
CA GLY A 122 -1.33 -13.83 4.30
C GLY A 122 -2.68 -13.11 4.21
N ASP A 123 -3.27 -12.70 5.34
CA ASP A 123 -4.52 -11.96 5.35
C ASP A 123 -4.31 -10.49 4.99
N TYR A 124 -5.27 -9.90 4.30
CA TYR A 124 -5.31 -8.47 4.03
C TYR A 124 -6.70 -7.91 4.29
N LYS A 125 -6.75 -6.61 4.63
CA LYS A 125 -8.00 -5.89 4.93
C LYS A 125 -7.90 -4.46 4.43
N MET A 126 -8.93 -4.04 3.72
CA MET A 126 -9.07 -2.69 3.21
C MET A 126 -10.53 -2.36 2.91
N GLY A 127 -10.80 -1.24 2.29
CA GLY A 127 -12.15 -0.88 1.87
C GLY A 127 -12.19 0.49 1.22
N THR A 128 -13.36 0.88 0.75
CA THR A 128 -13.61 2.18 0.12
C THR A 128 -14.89 2.80 0.64
N LEU A 129 -14.97 4.14 0.61
CA LEU A 129 -16.20 4.88 0.92
C LEU A 129 -17.30 4.62 -0.10
N THR A 130 -16.94 4.50 -1.37
CA THR A 130 -17.92 4.45 -2.48
C THR A 130 -18.12 3.00 -2.91
N ALA A 131 -19.37 2.54 -2.87
CA ALA A 131 -19.75 1.27 -3.48
C ALA A 131 -19.54 1.33 -5.00
N GLY A 132 -19.13 0.22 -5.59
CA GLY A 132 -18.85 0.16 -7.02
C GLY A 132 -18.30 -1.18 -7.43
N THR A 133 -17.85 -1.26 -8.67
CA THR A 133 -17.15 -2.41 -9.21
C THR A 133 -15.72 -2.00 -9.52
N TYR A 134 -14.76 -2.72 -8.97
CA TYR A 134 -13.35 -2.35 -8.99
C TYR A 134 -12.47 -3.49 -9.49
N ASP A 135 -11.35 -3.14 -10.08
CA ASP A 135 -10.29 -4.10 -10.37
C ASP A 135 -9.31 -4.07 -9.20
N ILE A 136 -8.93 -5.24 -8.69
CA ILE A 136 -8.04 -5.40 -7.53
C ILE A 136 -6.73 -6.00 -8.03
N VAL A 137 -5.62 -5.29 -7.81
CA VAL A 137 -4.27 -5.73 -8.18
C VAL A 137 -3.54 -6.27 -6.97
N PHE A 138 -2.85 -7.38 -7.17
CA PHE A 138 -1.97 -8.02 -6.20
C PHE A 138 -0.56 -8.05 -6.77
N SER A 139 0.41 -7.49 -6.05
CA SER A 139 1.80 -7.42 -6.50
C SER A 139 2.79 -7.73 -5.38
N HIS A 140 3.86 -8.42 -5.74
CA HIS A 140 4.95 -8.74 -4.83
C HIS A 140 6.23 -9.00 -5.65
N PRO A 141 7.43 -8.54 -5.21
CA PRO A 141 8.66 -8.67 -5.99
C PRO A 141 9.05 -10.09 -6.41
N LEU A 142 8.68 -11.09 -5.62
CA LEU A 142 9.01 -12.51 -5.88
C LEU A 142 7.93 -13.28 -6.64
N TYR A 143 6.77 -12.66 -6.91
CA TYR A 143 5.60 -13.32 -7.50
C TYR A 143 5.12 -12.60 -8.75
N GLN A 144 4.48 -13.35 -9.64
CA GLN A 144 3.77 -12.77 -10.77
C GLN A 144 2.58 -11.96 -10.25
N SER A 145 2.47 -10.71 -10.68
CA SER A 145 1.31 -9.88 -10.34
C SER A 145 0.05 -10.46 -10.95
N ASP A 146 -1.06 -10.34 -10.22
CA ASP A 146 -2.37 -10.77 -10.66
C ASP A 146 -3.42 -9.68 -10.47
N THR A 147 -4.49 -9.73 -11.26
CA THR A 147 -5.59 -8.76 -11.20
C THR A 147 -6.91 -9.48 -11.23
N ILE A 148 -7.71 -9.30 -10.20
CA ILE A 148 -9.10 -9.75 -10.17
C ILE A 148 -9.98 -8.61 -10.67
N PHE A 149 -10.59 -8.83 -11.82
CA PHE A 149 -11.41 -7.82 -12.48
C PHE A 149 -12.84 -7.80 -11.99
N GLN A 150 -13.45 -6.61 -11.99
CA GLN A 150 -14.88 -6.40 -11.78
C GLN A 150 -15.40 -6.92 -10.44
N VAL A 151 -14.64 -6.72 -9.36
CA VAL A 151 -15.03 -7.08 -7.98
C VAL A 151 -16.09 -6.10 -7.48
N PRO A 152 -17.32 -6.57 -7.15
CA PRO A 152 -18.35 -5.70 -6.61
C PRO A 152 -18.10 -5.44 -5.12
N LEU A 153 -17.96 -4.18 -4.75
CA LEU A 153 -17.88 -3.71 -3.36
C LEU A 153 -19.16 -2.93 -3.02
N GLN A 154 -19.81 -3.30 -1.93
CA GLN A 154 -21.07 -2.69 -1.49
C GLN A 154 -20.91 -2.11 -0.08
N ASN A 155 -21.47 -0.90 0.13
CA ASN A 155 -21.45 -0.27 1.44
C ASN A 155 -22.14 -1.15 2.50
N ASP A 156 -21.59 -1.13 3.70
CA ASP A 156 -22.05 -1.93 4.84
C ASP A 156 -21.91 -3.46 4.65
N SER A 157 -21.07 -3.89 3.71
CA SER A 157 -20.83 -5.30 3.38
C SER A 157 -19.34 -5.58 3.23
N THR A 158 -18.96 -6.82 3.51
CA THR A 158 -17.60 -7.32 3.28
C THR A 158 -17.58 -8.24 2.07
N THR A 159 -16.76 -7.90 1.08
CA THR A 159 -16.43 -8.78 -0.04
C THR A 159 -15.14 -9.52 0.29
N THR A 160 -15.13 -10.84 0.13
CA THR A 160 -13.93 -11.67 0.34
C THR A 160 -13.35 -12.08 -1.00
N VAL A 161 -12.05 -11.84 -1.20
CA VAL A 161 -11.30 -12.25 -2.39
C VAL A 161 -10.03 -12.97 -1.93
N ASP A 162 -10.05 -14.29 -2.00
CA ASP A 162 -8.88 -15.12 -1.77
C ASP A 162 -8.15 -15.38 -3.08
N ILE A 163 -6.81 -15.36 -3.04
CA ILE A 163 -5.99 -15.50 -4.25
C ILE A 163 -4.80 -16.44 -4.01
N VAL A 164 -4.37 -17.11 -5.06
CA VAL A 164 -3.09 -17.84 -5.10
C VAL A 164 -2.18 -17.16 -6.12
N MET A 165 -0.94 -16.88 -5.70
CA MET A 165 0.07 -16.25 -6.56
C MET A 165 1.17 -17.25 -6.91
N TYR A 166 1.69 -17.13 -8.13
CA TYR A 166 2.77 -17.97 -8.65
C TYR A 166 4.11 -17.26 -8.49
N SER A 167 5.04 -17.90 -7.77
CA SER A 167 6.39 -17.37 -7.63
C SER A 167 7.12 -17.37 -8.98
N PHE A 168 8.03 -16.41 -9.17
CA PHE A 168 8.94 -16.43 -10.30
C PHE A 168 9.90 -17.62 -10.19
N THR A 169 10.20 -18.24 -11.33
CA THR A 169 11.28 -19.23 -11.41
C THR A 169 12.61 -18.48 -11.60
N PRO A 170 13.53 -18.54 -10.63
CA PRO A 170 14.82 -17.89 -10.76
C PRO A 170 15.64 -18.40 -11.95
N LEU A 171 16.44 -17.53 -12.56
CA LEU A 171 17.27 -17.78 -13.72
C LEU A 171 18.75 -17.60 -13.36
N ASN A 172 19.64 -18.13 -14.21
CA ASN A 172 21.07 -17.83 -14.16
C ASN A 172 21.42 -16.89 -15.33
N LEU A 173 22.07 -15.76 -15.02
CA LEU A 173 22.59 -14.84 -16.01
C LEU A 173 24.10 -14.98 -16.09
N ASN A 174 24.62 -15.35 -17.29
CA ASN A 174 26.06 -15.42 -17.57
C ASN A 174 26.48 -14.18 -18.36
N ILE A 175 27.50 -13.48 -17.87
CA ILE A 175 28.09 -12.29 -18.49
C ILE A 175 29.51 -12.63 -18.87
N GLU A 176 29.90 -12.30 -20.11
CA GLU A 176 31.27 -12.43 -20.60
C GLU A 176 31.81 -11.04 -20.96
N THR A 177 33.04 -10.74 -20.50
CA THR A 177 33.74 -9.49 -20.82
C THR A 177 34.93 -9.72 -21.69
N LYS A 178 35.07 -8.92 -22.75
CA LYS A 178 36.17 -8.98 -23.71
C LYS A 178 36.71 -7.59 -24.01
N ASN A 179 38.04 -7.55 -24.25
CA ASN A 179 38.68 -6.36 -24.78
C ASN A 179 38.20 -6.12 -26.23
N SER A 180 37.71 -4.95 -26.53
CA SER A 180 37.12 -4.60 -27.83
C SER A 180 38.10 -4.60 -28.99
N GLY A 181 39.40 -4.40 -28.73
CA GLY A 181 40.44 -4.38 -29.75
C GLY A 181 41.09 -5.75 -30.02
N THR A 182 41.24 -6.57 -28.97
CA THR A 182 41.98 -7.85 -29.06
C THR A 182 41.07 -9.08 -28.94
N ASN A 183 39.82 -8.90 -28.56
CA ASN A 183 38.87 -9.97 -28.25
C ASN A 183 39.32 -10.94 -27.13
N SER A 184 40.35 -10.57 -26.36
CA SER A 184 40.82 -11.34 -25.20
C SER A 184 39.87 -11.11 -23.99
N SER A 185 39.74 -12.14 -23.14
CA SER A 185 38.95 -12.06 -21.91
C SER A 185 39.45 -10.98 -20.95
N LEU A 186 38.53 -10.29 -20.28
CA LEU A 186 38.83 -9.28 -19.26
C LEU A 186 38.42 -9.79 -17.89
N ALA A 187 39.40 -10.00 -17.02
CA ALA A 187 39.19 -10.36 -15.63
C ALA A 187 38.96 -9.13 -14.75
N SER A 188 38.35 -9.34 -13.60
CA SER A 188 38.16 -8.31 -12.55
C SER A 188 37.38 -7.09 -13.01
N VAL A 189 36.43 -7.26 -13.94
CA VAL A 189 35.47 -6.25 -14.29
C VAL A 189 34.32 -6.36 -13.29
N ASP A 190 34.07 -5.29 -12.51
CA ASP A 190 33.01 -5.24 -11.51
C ASP A 190 31.67 -4.97 -12.16
N PHE A 191 30.63 -5.66 -11.68
CA PHE A 191 29.25 -5.48 -12.12
C PHE A 191 28.33 -5.15 -10.97
N ILE A 192 27.40 -4.24 -11.23
CA ILE A 192 26.18 -4.01 -10.44
C ILE A 192 25.00 -4.18 -11.38
N ILE A 193 24.09 -5.11 -11.05
CA ILE A 193 22.88 -5.42 -11.80
C ILE A 193 21.72 -5.14 -10.86
N THR A 194 20.93 -4.11 -11.13
CA THR A 194 19.92 -3.63 -10.16
C THR A 194 18.63 -3.19 -10.83
N ASN A 195 17.53 -3.36 -10.10
CA ASN A 195 16.23 -2.72 -10.34
C ASN A 195 15.70 -2.14 -9.02
N GLU A 196 14.42 -1.85 -8.92
CA GLU A 196 13.79 -1.28 -7.72
C GLU A 196 13.83 -2.25 -6.52
N ASP A 197 13.72 -3.57 -6.77
CA ASP A 197 13.58 -4.60 -5.74
C ASP A 197 14.87 -5.34 -5.41
N PHE A 198 15.76 -5.51 -6.42
CA PHE A 198 16.91 -6.41 -6.33
C PHE A 198 18.20 -5.78 -6.80
N THR A 199 19.30 -6.14 -6.13
CA THR A 199 20.66 -5.79 -6.54
C THR A 199 21.57 -7.02 -6.45
N TYR A 200 22.26 -7.30 -7.56
CA TYR A 200 23.28 -8.33 -7.66
C TYR A 200 24.62 -7.69 -8.02
N SER A 201 25.70 -8.14 -7.42
CA SER A 201 27.04 -7.60 -7.71
C SER A 201 28.10 -8.68 -7.69
N GLY A 202 29.19 -8.45 -8.38
CA GLY A 202 30.35 -9.31 -8.43
C GLY A 202 31.31 -8.90 -9.53
N SER A 203 32.35 -9.68 -9.73
CA SER A 203 33.42 -9.39 -10.71
C SER A 203 33.67 -10.59 -11.60
N THR A 204 34.14 -10.33 -12.82
CA THR A 204 34.53 -11.40 -13.75
C THR A 204 35.78 -12.14 -13.28
N ASP A 205 35.81 -13.45 -13.53
CA ASP A 205 36.94 -14.34 -13.25
C ASP A 205 38.10 -14.16 -14.26
N GLN A 206 39.14 -14.98 -14.18
CA GLN A 206 40.28 -14.94 -15.08
C GLN A 206 39.93 -15.24 -16.56
N ASN A 207 38.79 -15.87 -16.82
CA ASN A 207 38.25 -16.11 -18.14
C ASN A 207 37.30 -15.02 -18.63
N GLY A 208 37.15 -13.94 -17.86
CA GLY A 208 36.23 -12.86 -18.16
C GLY A 208 34.75 -13.22 -17.93
N LEU A 209 34.46 -14.23 -17.09
CA LEU A 209 33.10 -14.71 -16.84
C LEU A 209 32.60 -14.28 -15.45
N PHE A 210 31.35 -13.85 -15.37
CA PHE A 210 30.60 -13.61 -14.14
C PHE A 210 29.22 -14.23 -14.28
N THR A 211 28.79 -14.98 -13.26
CA THR A 211 27.47 -15.62 -13.23
C THR A 211 26.67 -15.10 -12.06
N VAL A 212 25.51 -14.53 -12.36
CA VAL A 212 24.46 -14.27 -11.35
C VAL A 212 23.58 -15.49 -11.26
N ASN A 213 23.59 -16.15 -10.11
CA ASN A 213 22.69 -17.26 -9.83
C ASN A 213 21.41 -16.75 -9.17
N ASN A 214 20.29 -17.43 -9.46
CA ASN A 214 18.98 -17.12 -8.88
C ASN A 214 18.50 -15.68 -9.15
N LEU A 215 18.77 -15.17 -10.35
CA LEU A 215 18.23 -13.89 -10.81
C LEU A 215 16.69 -14.01 -10.90
N ILE A 216 15.97 -13.14 -10.23
CA ILE A 216 14.52 -13.04 -10.39
C ILE A 216 14.22 -12.41 -11.76
N PRO A 217 13.31 -12.98 -12.58
CA PRO A 217 12.95 -12.41 -13.87
C PRO A 217 12.46 -10.95 -13.76
N GLY A 218 12.96 -10.08 -14.63
CA GLY A 218 12.63 -8.67 -14.63
C GLY A 218 13.54 -7.84 -15.56
N SER A 219 13.32 -6.54 -15.55
CA SER A 219 14.18 -5.56 -16.23
C SER A 219 15.21 -5.02 -15.26
N TYR A 220 16.46 -4.99 -15.67
CA TYR A 220 17.58 -4.56 -14.83
C TYR A 220 18.45 -3.54 -15.55
N ASN A 221 19.00 -2.60 -14.79
CA ASN A 221 20.13 -1.78 -15.21
C ASN A 221 21.42 -2.51 -14.89
N ILE A 222 22.36 -2.55 -15.84
CA ILE A 222 23.66 -3.18 -15.69
C ILE A 222 24.74 -2.11 -15.78
N TYR A 223 25.57 -2.03 -14.74
CA TYR A 223 26.72 -1.14 -14.65
C TYR A 223 28.00 -2.02 -14.57
N ALA A 224 29.04 -1.59 -15.33
CA ALA A 224 30.35 -2.25 -15.41
C ALA A 224 31.48 -1.23 -15.37
#